data_55baf2759d17069bca429b1b2b409625
#
_entry.id   55baf2759d17069bca429b1b2b409625
#
_cell.length_a   1.000
_cell.length_b   1.000
_cell.length_c   1.000
_cell.angle_alpha   90.00
_cell.angle_beta   90.00
_cell.angle_gamma   90.00
#
_symmetry.space_group_name_H-M   'P 1'
#
loop_
_entity.id
_entity.type
_entity.pdbx_description
1 polymer ?
#
loop_
_entity_poly.entity_id
_entity_poly.type
_entity_poly.pdbx_seq_one_letter_code
_entity_poly.pdbx_strand_id
1 'polypeptide(L)'
;IIGFIGIASAPEFLEELMWKKFNTKTKKTIMENKIYYLKHGNFTYPLTKQLILDGRKNKILNKKIKLKINIILFHGLKDEVVPLKMSKKILKIFNRSKKKLIKIKNGDHSLSRKSDLKKICKALNLIISNRI
;
A
#
# COMPACT_ATOMS: atom_id res chain seq x y z
N ILE A 1 -6.50 -18.20 5.85
CA ILE A 1 -5.78 -16.93 6.22
C ILE A 1 -6.09 -16.67 7.69
N ILE A 2 -5.06 -16.66 8.55
CA ILE A 2 -5.19 -16.44 9.99
C ILE A 2 -5.06 -14.95 10.38
N GLY A 3 -4.44 -14.13 9.53
CA GLY A 3 -4.29 -12.71 9.76
C GLY A 3 -3.61 -12.00 8.58
N PHE A 4 -3.50 -10.69 8.68
CA PHE A 4 -2.88 -9.83 7.67
C PHE A 4 -2.00 -8.78 8.32
N ILE A 5 -0.76 -8.66 7.84
CA ILE A 5 0.14 -7.55 8.17
C ILE A 5 0.40 -6.74 6.92
N GLY A 6 0.18 -5.44 6.99
CA GLY A 6 0.51 -4.50 5.93
C GLY A 6 1.57 -3.49 6.39
N ILE A 7 2.60 -3.29 5.60
CA ILE A 7 3.69 -2.34 5.87
C ILE A 7 3.62 -1.27 4.79
N ALA A 8 3.36 -0.02 5.17
CA ALA A 8 3.22 1.11 4.26
C ALA A 8 2.36 0.79 3.01
N SER A 9 1.29 0.01 3.21
CA SER A 9 0.51 -0.59 2.12
C SER A 9 -0.23 0.47 1.32
N ALA A 10 -0.17 0.36 -0.01
CA ALA A 10 -0.78 1.28 -0.95
C ALA A 10 -1.52 0.52 -2.06
N PRO A 11 -2.66 -0.15 -1.76
CA PRO A 11 -3.49 -0.69 -2.82
C PRO A 11 -3.94 0.44 -3.74
N GLU A 12 -4.04 0.13 -5.03
CA GLU A 12 -4.38 1.13 -6.07
C GLU A 12 -3.34 2.27 -6.21
N PHE A 13 -2.05 2.03 -5.82
CA PHE A 13 -1.01 3.06 -5.90
C PHE A 13 -0.85 3.62 -7.33
N LEU A 14 -1.02 2.80 -8.34
CA LEU A 14 -0.95 3.22 -9.75
C LEU A 14 -1.97 4.34 -10.07
N GLU A 15 -3.20 4.21 -9.60
CA GLU A 15 -4.23 5.22 -9.81
C GLU A 15 -4.10 6.38 -8.81
N GLU A 16 -4.00 6.05 -7.50
CA GLU A 16 -4.10 7.05 -6.43
C GLU A 16 -2.83 7.88 -6.24
N LEU A 17 -1.65 7.28 -6.43
CA LEU A 17 -0.38 7.94 -6.14
C LEU A 17 0.43 8.30 -7.39
N MET A 18 0.15 7.70 -8.54
CA MET A 18 0.88 7.95 -9.78
C MET A 18 -0.01 8.58 -10.86
N TRP A 19 -1.03 7.86 -11.35
CA TRP A 19 -1.86 8.32 -12.47
C TRP A 19 -2.48 9.70 -12.22
N LYS A 20 -3.01 9.94 -11.03
CA LYS A 20 -3.61 11.24 -10.68
C LYS A 20 -2.61 12.40 -10.76
N LYS A 21 -1.33 12.13 -10.56
CA LYS A 21 -0.25 13.14 -10.61
C LYS A 21 0.30 13.38 -12.02
N PHE A 22 0.06 12.47 -12.97
CA PHE A 22 0.54 12.65 -14.33
C PHE A 22 -0.23 13.77 -15.03
N ASN A 23 0.50 14.56 -15.82
CA ASN A 23 -0.09 15.55 -16.71
C ASN A 23 -0.81 14.87 -17.89
N THR A 24 -1.59 15.64 -18.64
CA THR A 24 -2.38 15.16 -19.78
C THR A 24 -1.50 14.52 -20.86
N LYS A 25 -0.32 15.09 -21.16
CA LYS A 25 0.62 14.57 -22.16
C LYS A 25 1.11 13.18 -21.77
N THR A 26 1.58 12.97 -20.54
CA THR A 26 2.02 11.66 -20.06
C THR A 26 0.91 10.61 -20.09
N LYS A 27 -0.30 10.99 -19.66
CA LYS A 27 -1.48 10.11 -19.72
C LYS A 27 -1.79 9.68 -21.16
N LYS A 28 -1.77 10.63 -22.09
CA LYS A 28 -1.98 10.38 -23.51
C LYS A 28 -0.91 9.42 -24.07
N THR A 29 0.37 9.69 -23.78
CA THR A 29 1.48 8.82 -24.19
C THR A 29 1.30 7.38 -23.74
N ILE A 30 0.92 7.15 -22.45
CA ILE A 30 0.68 5.79 -21.94
C ILE A 30 -0.47 5.11 -22.70
N MET A 31 -1.55 5.83 -22.96
CA MET A 31 -2.74 5.24 -23.60
C MET A 31 -2.55 4.95 -25.09
N GLU A 32 -1.80 5.79 -25.81
CA GLU A 32 -1.55 5.66 -27.26
C GLU A 32 -0.36 4.76 -27.55
N ASN A 33 0.80 5.04 -26.96
CA ASN A 33 2.04 4.32 -27.23
C ASN A 33 2.16 3.00 -26.46
N LYS A 34 1.15 2.67 -25.62
CA LYS A 34 1.08 1.45 -24.78
C LYS A 34 2.13 1.36 -23.67
N ILE A 35 3.23 2.14 -23.72
CA ILE A 35 4.31 2.15 -22.74
C ILE A 35 4.86 3.57 -22.54
N TYR A 36 5.23 3.87 -21.31
CA TYR A 36 5.93 5.10 -20.90
C TYR A 36 7.02 4.73 -19.91
N TYR A 37 8.20 5.27 -20.08
CA TYR A 37 9.33 5.04 -19.20
C TYR A 37 9.43 6.14 -18.15
N LEU A 38 9.07 5.80 -16.91
CA LEU A 38 9.16 6.70 -15.76
C LEU A 38 10.57 6.66 -15.17
N LYS A 39 11.24 7.80 -15.16
CA LYS A 39 12.53 7.97 -14.46
C LYS A 39 12.27 8.28 -12.98
N HIS A 40 12.95 7.56 -12.09
CA HIS A 40 12.94 7.82 -10.65
C HIS A 40 14.34 7.55 -10.07
N GLY A 41 15.05 8.61 -9.69
CA GLY A 41 16.47 8.52 -9.35
C GLY A 41 17.28 7.96 -10.53
N ASN A 42 18.10 6.95 -10.28
CA ASN A 42 18.92 6.26 -11.28
C ASN A 42 18.18 5.13 -12.01
N PHE A 43 16.91 4.92 -11.71
CA PHE A 43 16.11 3.82 -12.27
C PHE A 43 15.10 4.31 -13.30
N THR A 44 14.81 3.46 -14.27
CA THR A 44 13.77 3.70 -15.28
C THR A 44 12.78 2.54 -15.24
N TYR A 45 11.51 2.85 -15.00
CA TYR A 45 10.43 1.87 -14.85
C TYR A 45 9.48 1.94 -16.04
N PRO A 46 9.21 0.81 -16.73
CA PRO A 46 8.20 0.78 -17.78
C PRO A 46 6.78 0.80 -17.16
N LEU A 47 6.02 1.82 -17.47
CA LEU A 47 4.60 1.91 -17.16
C LEU A 47 3.80 1.58 -18.42
N THR A 48 3.10 0.46 -18.41
CA THR A 48 2.32 0.04 -19.57
C THR A 48 0.85 0.44 -19.44
N LYS A 49 0.18 0.63 -20.57
CA LYS A 49 -1.27 0.78 -20.62
C LYS A 49 -1.97 -0.39 -19.93
N GLN A 50 -1.49 -1.62 -20.18
CA GLN A 50 -2.04 -2.83 -19.59
C GLN A 50 -1.98 -2.78 -18.05
N LEU A 51 -0.84 -2.39 -17.47
CA LEU A 51 -0.68 -2.26 -16.01
C LEU A 51 -1.70 -1.29 -15.41
N ILE A 52 -1.94 -0.15 -16.06
CA ILE A 52 -2.96 0.83 -15.62
C ILE A 52 -4.37 0.24 -15.69
N LEU A 53 -4.71 -0.42 -16.79
CA LEU A 53 -6.03 -1.01 -16.96
C LEU A 53 -6.30 -2.16 -15.98
N ASP A 54 -5.32 -3.01 -15.73
CA ASP A 54 -5.43 -4.11 -14.77
C ASP A 54 -5.53 -3.58 -13.32
N GLY A 55 -4.75 -2.55 -12.99
CA GLY A 55 -4.89 -1.86 -11.70
C GLY A 55 -6.32 -1.32 -11.48
N ARG A 56 -6.96 -0.80 -12.53
CA ARG A 56 -8.33 -0.30 -12.46
C ARG A 56 -9.38 -1.41 -12.29
N LYS A 57 -9.18 -2.57 -12.91
CA LYS A 57 -10.06 -3.74 -12.75
C LYS A 57 -9.98 -4.32 -11.34
N ASN A 58 -8.81 -4.26 -10.72
CA ASN A 58 -8.52 -4.87 -9.41
C ASN A 58 -8.67 -3.92 -8.22
N LYS A 59 -9.49 -2.87 -8.34
CA LYS A 59 -9.76 -1.92 -7.24
C LYS A 59 -10.42 -2.60 -6.06
N ILE A 60 -9.94 -2.29 -4.85
CA ILE A 60 -10.45 -2.86 -3.60
C ILE A 60 -10.87 -1.80 -2.57
N LEU A 61 -10.39 -0.56 -2.67
CA LEU A 61 -10.61 0.48 -1.66
C LEU A 61 -12.08 0.91 -1.50
N ASN A 62 -12.90 0.64 -2.52
CA ASN A 62 -14.34 0.89 -2.48
C ASN A 62 -15.18 -0.35 -2.11
N LYS A 63 -14.50 -1.48 -1.83
CA LYS A 63 -15.17 -2.73 -1.47
C LYS A 63 -15.26 -2.87 0.05
N LYS A 64 -16.22 -3.66 0.54
CA LYS A 64 -16.29 -4.12 1.93
C LYS A 64 -15.81 -5.57 1.98
N ILE A 65 -14.72 -5.83 2.68
CA ILE A 65 -14.16 -7.18 2.83
C ILE A 65 -14.66 -7.76 4.15
N LYS A 66 -15.45 -8.82 4.04
CA LYS A 66 -16.12 -9.48 5.19
C LYS A 66 -15.25 -10.59 5.80
N LEU A 67 -13.95 -10.37 5.93
CA LEU A 67 -13.05 -11.33 6.59
C LEU A 67 -13.06 -11.10 8.10
N LYS A 68 -13.03 -12.20 8.86
CA LYS A 68 -13.01 -12.24 10.33
C LYS A 68 -11.60 -12.65 10.78
N ILE A 69 -10.61 -11.76 10.56
CA ILE A 69 -9.19 -12.01 10.84
C ILE A 69 -8.57 -10.83 11.61
N ASN A 70 -7.38 -11.06 12.15
CA ASN A 70 -6.59 -9.98 12.77
C ASN A 70 -5.82 -9.20 11.70
N ILE A 71 -5.92 -7.87 11.72
CA ILE A 71 -5.24 -6.98 10.76
C ILE A 71 -4.37 -5.99 11.52
N ILE A 72 -3.07 -6.00 11.23
CA ILE A 72 -2.13 -5.04 11.76
C ILE A 72 -1.47 -4.30 10.59
N LEU A 73 -1.62 -2.97 10.58
CA LEU A 73 -0.91 -2.12 9.62
C LEU A 73 0.18 -1.34 10.33
N PHE A 74 1.36 -1.32 9.73
CA PHE A 74 2.48 -0.47 10.12
C PHE A 74 2.62 0.69 9.14
N HIS A 75 2.84 1.90 9.66
CA HIS A 75 3.04 3.08 8.83
C HIS A 75 4.04 4.04 9.47
N GLY A 76 5.08 4.41 8.72
CA GLY A 76 6.06 5.41 9.13
C GLY A 76 5.46 6.82 9.05
N LEU A 77 5.61 7.63 10.10
CA LEU A 77 5.10 9.02 10.05
C LEU A 77 5.99 9.94 9.19
N LYS A 78 7.18 9.48 8.79
CA LYS A 78 8.07 10.14 7.83
C LYS A 78 8.03 9.46 6.45
N ASP A 79 6.97 8.70 6.15
CA ASP A 79 6.77 8.10 4.83
C ASP A 79 6.38 9.17 3.81
N GLU A 80 7.30 9.51 2.92
CA GLU A 80 7.11 10.50 1.84
C GLU A 80 6.50 9.88 0.57
N VAL A 81 6.44 8.55 0.49
CA VAL A 81 5.96 7.81 -0.68
C VAL A 81 4.47 7.54 -0.57
N VAL A 82 4.04 6.94 0.55
CA VAL A 82 2.66 6.55 0.80
C VAL A 82 2.06 7.38 1.94
N PRO A 83 1.02 8.18 1.69
CA PRO A 83 0.39 8.97 2.75
C PRO A 83 -0.32 8.09 3.78
N LEU A 84 -0.24 8.43 5.06
CA LEU A 84 -0.89 7.73 6.18
C LEU A 84 -2.40 7.48 5.95
N LYS A 85 -3.06 8.37 5.20
CA LYS A 85 -4.48 8.21 4.82
C LYS A 85 -4.78 6.90 4.08
N MET A 86 -3.78 6.30 3.38
CA MET A 86 -3.96 5.02 2.69
C MET A 86 -4.15 3.89 3.69
N SER A 87 -3.31 3.79 4.73
CA SER A 87 -3.53 2.81 5.81
C SER A 87 -4.89 2.97 6.48
N LYS A 88 -5.35 4.21 6.70
CA LYS A 88 -6.70 4.45 7.25
C LYS A 88 -7.81 3.98 6.29
N LYS A 89 -7.65 4.19 4.97
CA LYS A 89 -8.60 3.67 3.96
C LYS A 89 -8.65 2.14 3.96
N ILE A 90 -7.48 1.47 4.02
CA ILE A 90 -7.40 0.00 4.08
C ILE A 90 -8.14 -0.54 5.29
N LEU A 91 -7.96 0.05 6.46
CA LEU A 91 -8.68 -0.42 7.66
C LEU A 91 -10.20 -0.28 7.54
N LYS A 92 -10.70 0.69 6.76
CA LYS A 92 -12.14 0.88 6.57
C LYS A 92 -12.79 -0.22 5.72
N ILE A 93 -12.05 -0.81 4.76
CA ILE A 93 -12.63 -1.86 3.90
C ILE A 93 -12.87 -3.18 4.63
N PHE A 94 -12.14 -3.44 5.72
CA PHE A 94 -12.29 -4.65 6.55
C PHE A 94 -13.27 -4.38 7.69
N ASN A 95 -14.54 -4.64 7.48
CA ASN A 95 -15.58 -4.24 8.45
C ASN A 95 -15.81 -5.24 9.59
N ARG A 96 -15.37 -6.50 9.45
CA ARG A 96 -15.55 -7.56 10.46
C ARG A 96 -14.26 -8.00 11.17
N SER A 97 -13.13 -7.39 10.84
CA SER A 97 -11.81 -7.75 11.35
C SER A 97 -11.44 -6.96 12.61
N LYS A 98 -10.69 -7.58 13.51
CA LYS A 98 -9.96 -6.84 14.55
C LYS A 98 -8.81 -6.09 13.89
N LYS A 99 -8.71 -4.79 14.12
CA LYS A 99 -7.83 -3.89 13.35
C LYS A 99 -6.91 -3.08 14.24
N LYS A 100 -5.63 -3.01 13.89
CA LYS A 100 -4.66 -2.16 14.58
C LYS A 100 -3.80 -1.40 13.56
N LEU A 101 -3.61 -0.09 13.78
CA LEU A 101 -2.66 0.75 13.04
C LEU A 101 -1.53 1.16 13.97
N ILE A 102 -0.33 0.67 13.68
CA ILE A 102 0.89 1.00 14.42
C ILE A 102 1.64 2.07 13.63
N LYS A 103 1.65 3.28 14.19
CA LYS A 103 2.36 4.42 13.63
C LYS A 103 3.78 4.46 14.20
N ILE A 104 4.78 4.53 13.33
CA ILE A 104 6.19 4.61 13.73
C ILE A 104 6.66 6.06 13.59
N LYS A 105 6.83 6.77 14.72
CA LYS A 105 7.11 8.21 14.78
C LYS A 105 8.25 8.66 13.86
N ASN A 106 9.36 7.93 13.82
CA ASN A 106 10.53 8.23 13.00
C ASN A 106 10.69 7.24 11.84
N GLY A 107 9.64 6.48 11.48
CA GLY A 107 9.66 5.51 10.39
C GLY A 107 9.53 6.19 9.04
N ASP A 108 10.32 5.74 8.09
CA ASP A 108 10.22 6.04 6.66
C ASP A 108 9.28 5.03 5.95
N HIS A 109 9.28 5.06 4.62
CA HIS A 109 8.50 4.12 3.81
C HIS A 109 8.91 2.65 3.99
N SER A 110 10.22 2.40 4.14
CA SER A 110 10.79 1.04 4.17
C SER A 110 10.56 0.34 5.50
N LEU A 111 10.52 1.07 6.62
CA LEU A 111 10.45 0.54 7.98
C LEU A 111 11.49 -0.57 8.23
N SER A 112 12.71 -0.40 7.69
CA SER A 112 13.78 -1.43 7.67
C SER A 112 14.75 -1.35 8.85
N ARG A 113 14.61 -0.36 9.74
CA ARG A 113 15.47 -0.26 10.92
C ARG A 113 15.26 -1.47 11.86
N LYS A 114 16.31 -1.91 12.54
CA LYS A 114 16.24 -3.05 13.49
C LYS A 114 15.08 -2.93 14.48
N SER A 115 14.83 -1.72 15.01
CA SER A 115 13.71 -1.46 15.91
C SER A 115 12.34 -1.63 15.27
N ASP A 116 12.19 -1.31 13.99
CA ASP A 116 10.93 -1.43 13.23
C ASP A 116 10.69 -2.89 12.89
N LEU A 117 11.71 -3.59 12.38
CA LEU A 117 11.66 -5.03 12.09
C LEU A 117 11.29 -5.84 13.35
N LYS A 118 11.89 -5.51 14.51
CA LYS A 118 11.55 -6.17 15.79
C LYS A 118 10.07 -6.02 16.14
N LYS A 119 9.46 -4.84 15.90
CA LYS A 119 8.03 -4.60 16.12
C LYS A 119 7.17 -5.40 15.14
N ILE A 120 7.58 -5.48 13.87
CA ILE A 120 6.88 -6.24 12.83
C ILE A 120 6.90 -7.74 13.15
N CYS A 121 8.08 -8.29 13.49
CA CYS A 121 8.22 -9.69 13.89
C CYS A 121 7.39 -10.02 15.14
N LYS A 122 7.37 -9.13 16.14
CA LYS A 122 6.51 -9.30 17.33
C LYS A 122 5.04 -9.36 16.96
N ALA A 123 4.57 -8.50 16.04
CA ALA A 123 3.19 -8.52 15.58
C ALA A 123 2.86 -9.80 14.79
N LEU A 124 3.80 -10.29 13.98
CA LEU A 124 3.66 -11.56 13.27
C LEU A 124 3.47 -12.73 14.25
N ASN A 125 4.33 -12.81 15.27
CA ASN A 125 4.22 -13.85 16.29
C ASN A 125 2.87 -13.79 17.05
N LEU A 126 2.36 -12.59 17.34
CA LEU A 126 1.05 -12.43 17.95
C LEU A 126 -0.10 -12.94 17.05
N ILE A 127 -0.03 -12.71 15.74
CA ILE A 127 -1.00 -13.24 14.79
C ILE A 127 -0.94 -14.77 14.73
N ILE A 128 0.27 -15.34 14.62
CA ILE A 128 0.48 -16.79 14.53
C ILE A 128 0.00 -17.49 15.80
N SER A 129 0.28 -16.93 16.96
CA SER A 129 -0.14 -17.51 18.25
C SER A 129 -1.60 -17.23 18.61
N ASN A 130 -2.35 -16.54 17.74
CA ASN A 130 -3.74 -16.13 17.96
C ASN A 130 -3.97 -15.34 19.27
N ARG A 131 -2.96 -14.57 19.72
CA ARG A 131 -2.97 -13.81 20.98
C ARG A 131 -3.31 -12.31 20.77
N ILE A 132 -4.08 -11.97 19.75
CA ILE A 132 -4.52 -10.59 19.47
C ILE A 132 -5.99 -10.40 19.85
#